data_1ba7250cce5d60d0fd4e244c0c5e9334
#
_entry.id   1ba7250cce5d60d0fd4e244c0c5e9334
#
_cell.length_a   1.000
_cell.length_b   1.000
_cell.length_c   1.000
_cell.angle_alpha   90.00
_cell.angle_beta   90.00
_cell.angle_gamma   90.00
#
_symmetry.space_group_name_H-M   'P 1'
#
loop_
_entity.id
_entity.type
_entity.pdbx_description
1 polymer ?
#
loop_
_entity_poly.entity_id
_entity_poly.type
_entity_poly.pdbx_seq_one_letter_code
_entity_poly.pdbx_strand_id
1 'polypeptide(L)'
;MNIKKMNKGLDFLREKYGAAKGEITLKDGHCYVGATPLLPGRMERKIVELKKMTENGTLEGVSTLRFAAFAPKGTDPQAMLAKELDLAAYLGASDVVRVFAVASGKLAINVLAKLANDVNVSVEIGTGLPKGELGYDRHEIIAKRGVACDQTVDTHTPHASIRCWDANGAVEYTDVDTELFGLTYEEIWNVRAAFALLQKRADAKIWKSAWAKATKASSLAFDSDKSQSAKTIAVKKGPNTNLAIRTAEVR
;
A
#
# COMPACT_ATOMS: atom_id res chain seq x y z
N MET A 1 -8.63 -2.91 16.28
CA MET A 1 -7.84 -4.13 16.02
C MET A 1 -7.81 -5.05 17.22
N ASN A 2 -8.08 -6.34 17.04
CA ASN A 2 -8.07 -7.36 18.08
C ASN A 2 -6.78 -8.20 18.01
N ILE A 3 -5.73 -7.76 18.70
CA ILE A 3 -4.40 -8.39 18.67
C ILE A 3 -4.42 -9.86 19.10
N LYS A 4 -5.26 -10.20 20.10
CA LYS A 4 -5.38 -11.60 20.56
C LYS A 4 -5.93 -12.51 19.46
N LYS A 5 -6.97 -12.08 18.73
CA LYS A 5 -7.51 -12.85 17.60
C LYS A 5 -6.52 -12.93 16.44
N MET A 6 -5.82 -11.83 16.14
CA MET A 6 -4.80 -11.81 15.09
C MET A 6 -3.68 -12.79 15.38
N ASN A 7 -3.17 -12.83 16.62
CA ASN A 7 -2.13 -13.78 17.01
C ASN A 7 -2.63 -15.24 16.94
N LYS A 8 -3.89 -15.51 17.30
CA LYS A 8 -4.48 -16.85 17.13
C LYS A 8 -4.51 -17.26 15.64
N GLY A 9 -4.89 -16.35 14.74
CA GLY A 9 -4.85 -16.59 13.29
C GLY A 9 -3.42 -16.81 12.77
N LEU A 10 -2.45 -16.03 13.28
CA LEU A 10 -1.04 -16.18 12.94
C LEU A 10 -0.48 -17.54 13.41
N ASP A 11 -0.82 -17.98 14.61
CA ASP A 11 -0.40 -19.28 15.14
C ASP A 11 -0.94 -20.42 14.29
N PHE A 12 -2.22 -20.38 13.91
CA PHE A 12 -2.80 -21.34 12.99
C PHE A 12 -2.02 -21.44 11.66
N LEU A 13 -1.68 -20.31 11.04
CA LEU A 13 -0.91 -20.28 9.80
C LEU A 13 0.51 -20.85 10.01
N ARG A 14 1.12 -20.54 11.14
CA ARG A 14 2.47 -21.04 11.48
C ARG A 14 2.49 -22.55 11.68
N GLU A 15 1.50 -23.10 12.37
CA GLU A 15 1.35 -24.55 12.57
C GLU A 15 1.11 -25.27 11.24
N LYS A 16 0.21 -24.72 10.41
CA LYS A 16 -0.18 -25.36 9.15
C LYS A 16 0.91 -25.29 8.07
N TYR A 17 1.62 -24.18 7.95
CA TYR A 17 2.53 -23.94 6.82
C TYR A 17 3.99 -23.77 7.21
N GLY A 18 4.31 -23.81 8.48
CA GLY A 18 5.65 -23.61 9.01
C GLY A 18 6.12 -22.16 8.91
N ALA A 19 6.50 -21.57 10.02
CA ALA A 19 7.17 -20.27 10.08
C ALA A 19 7.91 -20.11 11.41
N ALA A 20 8.80 -19.12 11.49
CA ALA A 20 9.49 -18.77 12.74
C ALA A 20 8.50 -18.34 13.83
N LYS A 21 8.90 -18.44 15.10
CA LYS A 21 8.14 -17.91 16.23
C LYS A 21 8.12 -16.39 16.16
N GLY A 22 6.98 -15.79 16.49
CA GLY A 22 6.78 -14.36 16.55
C GLY A 22 5.33 -14.02 16.79
N GLU A 23 5.06 -12.82 17.27
CA GLU A 23 3.72 -12.33 17.57
C GLU A 23 3.51 -10.92 17.01
N ILE A 24 2.26 -10.58 16.74
CA ILE A 24 1.84 -9.24 16.36
C ILE A 24 1.66 -8.42 17.63
N THR A 25 2.29 -7.25 17.68
CA THR A 25 2.11 -6.24 18.73
C THR A 25 1.59 -4.95 18.13
N LEU A 26 0.89 -4.16 18.94
CA LEU A 26 0.37 -2.83 18.55
C LEU A 26 1.12 -1.76 19.31
N LYS A 27 1.68 -0.79 18.58
CA LYS A 27 2.33 0.38 19.16
C LYS A 27 1.95 1.61 18.34
N ASP A 28 1.50 2.67 19.01
CA ASP A 28 1.13 3.95 18.39
C ASP A 28 0.17 3.79 17.18
N GLY A 29 -0.82 2.88 17.32
CA GLY A 29 -1.81 2.60 16.28
C GLY A 29 -1.31 1.74 15.11
N HIS A 30 -0.05 1.31 15.11
CA HIS A 30 0.56 0.51 14.05
C HIS A 30 0.99 -0.89 14.54
N CYS A 31 0.88 -1.91 13.69
CA CYS A 31 1.23 -3.29 14.03
C CYS A 31 2.69 -3.61 13.72
N TYR A 32 3.29 -4.46 14.56
CA TYR A 32 4.70 -4.88 14.45
C TYR A 32 4.85 -6.39 14.68
N VAL A 33 5.92 -6.95 14.12
CA VAL A 33 6.51 -8.23 14.57
C VAL A 33 7.91 -7.93 15.07
N GLY A 34 8.13 -8.09 16.38
CA GLY A 34 9.33 -7.61 17.05
C GLY A 34 9.49 -6.10 16.84
N ALA A 35 10.63 -5.68 16.26
CA ALA A 35 10.88 -4.26 15.94
C ALA A 35 10.57 -3.91 14.46
N THR A 36 9.89 -4.77 13.72
CA THR A 36 9.59 -4.55 12.30
C THR A 36 8.15 -4.11 12.14
N PRO A 37 7.88 -2.91 11.59
CA PRO A 37 6.54 -2.46 11.28
C PRO A 37 5.93 -3.36 10.19
N LEU A 38 4.65 -3.67 10.31
CA LEU A 38 3.92 -4.40 9.29
C LEU A 38 3.48 -3.42 8.18
N LEU A 39 3.50 -3.89 6.95
CA LEU A 39 3.00 -3.14 5.78
C LEU A 39 1.78 -3.89 5.19
N PRO A 40 0.63 -3.88 5.88
CA PRO A 40 -0.54 -4.69 5.52
C PRO A 40 -1.08 -4.35 4.13
N GLY A 41 -1.03 -3.09 3.70
CA GLY A 41 -1.48 -2.69 2.36
C GLY A 41 -0.78 -3.43 1.23
N ARG A 42 0.49 -3.81 1.41
CA ARG A 42 1.23 -4.63 0.43
C ARG A 42 0.74 -6.08 0.34
N MET A 43 -0.06 -6.53 1.31
CA MET A 43 -0.64 -7.88 1.37
C MET A 43 -2.08 -7.92 0.86
N GLU A 44 -2.65 -6.79 0.52
CA GLU A 44 -3.95 -6.72 -0.13
C GLU A 44 -3.86 -7.35 -1.52
N ARG A 45 -4.78 -8.26 -1.82
CA ARG A 45 -4.75 -9.01 -3.10
C ARG A 45 -4.73 -8.08 -4.30
N LYS A 46 -5.55 -7.03 -4.29
CA LYS A 46 -5.60 -6.01 -5.35
C LYS A 46 -4.22 -5.33 -5.57
N ILE A 47 -3.52 -5.00 -4.49
CA ILE A 47 -2.17 -4.40 -4.57
C ILE A 47 -1.14 -5.41 -5.08
N VAL A 48 -1.23 -6.68 -4.66
CA VAL A 48 -0.37 -7.76 -5.17
C VAL A 48 -0.56 -7.93 -6.68
N GLU A 49 -1.80 -7.90 -7.17
CA GLU A 49 -2.08 -8.02 -8.62
C GLU A 49 -1.61 -6.77 -9.40
N LEU A 50 -1.86 -5.56 -8.88
CA LEU A 50 -1.33 -4.33 -9.48
C LEU A 50 0.20 -4.35 -9.56
N LYS A 51 0.86 -4.84 -8.50
CA LYS A 51 2.33 -4.98 -8.48
C LYS A 51 2.84 -5.95 -9.56
N LYS A 52 2.19 -7.09 -9.72
CA LYS A 52 2.52 -8.04 -10.81
C LYS A 52 2.41 -7.39 -12.18
N MET A 53 1.37 -6.58 -12.44
CA MET A 53 1.18 -5.89 -13.72
C MET A 53 2.30 -4.88 -14.02
N THR A 54 2.89 -4.26 -12.98
CA THR A 54 4.04 -3.37 -13.17
C THR A 54 5.36 -4.12 -13.35
N GLU A 55 5.49 -5.34 -12.81
CA GLU A 55 6.72 -6.13 -12.86
C GLU A 55 6.83 -7.04 -14.09
N ASN A 56 5.71 -7.55 -14.59
CA ASN A 56 5.69 -8.50 -15.71
C ASN A 56 5.58 -7.83 -17.09
N GLY A 57 5.61 -6.50 -17.16
CA GLY A 57 5.55 -5.74 -18.40
C GLY A 57 4.14 -5.57 -19.00
N THR A 58 3.08 -5.99 -18.29
CA THR A 58 1.68 -5.73 -18.72
C THR A 58 1.43 -4.21 -18.82
N LEU A 59 2.01 -3.45 -17.89
CA LEU A 59 1.99 -1.99 -17.89
C LEU A 59 3.40 -1.45 -18.17
N GLU A 60 3.66 -1.07 -19.42
CA GLU A 60 4.94 -0.52 -19.84
C GLU A 60 5.03 0.98 -19.58
N GLY A 61 6.12 1.40 -18.93
CA GLY A 61 6.44 2.82 -18.76
C GLY A 61 5.42 3.53 -17.90
N VAL A 62 5.24 3.07 -16.67
CA VAL A 62 4.41 3.75 -15.65
C VAL A 62 4.82 5.22 -15.55
N SER A 63 3.86 6.11 -15.70
CA SER A 63 4.07 7.57 -15.68
C SER A 63 3.43 8.24 -14.49
N THR A 64 2.28 7.72 -14.06
CA THR A 64 1.49 8.36 -12.98
C THR A 64 0.78 7.31 -12.14
N LEU A 65 0.77 7.53 -10.84
CA LEU A 65 -0.04 6.82 -9.85
C LEU A 65 -1.07 7.80 -9.28
N ARG A 66 -2.34 7.40 -9.24
CA ARG A 66 -3.44 8.20 -8.67
C ARG A 66 -4.15 7.39 -7.62
N PHE A 67 -4.08 7.83 -6.38
CA PHE A 67 -4.65 7.15 -5.23
C PHE A 67 -5.67 8.05 -4.54
N ALA A 68 -6.70 7.45 -4.00
CA ALA A 68 -7.67 8.12 -3.16
C ALA A 68 -8.04 7.21 -2.00
N ALA A 69 -8.02 7.73 -0.78
CA ALA A 69 -8.41 6.98 0.40
C ALA A 69 -9.29 7.83 1.31
N PHE A 70 -10.41 7.25 1.73
CA PHE A 70 -11.41 7.90 2.59
C PHE A 70 -11.69 7.03 3.80
N ALA A 71 -11.79 7.67 4.96
CA ALA A 71 -12.02 7.00 6.24
C ALA A 71 -12.99 7.76 7.14
N PRO A 72 -13.57 7.10 8.16
CA PRO A 72 -14.41 7.75 9.15
C PRO A 72 -13.67 8.81 9.96
N LYS A 73 -14.45 9.78 10.46
CA LYS A 73 -13.96 10.79 11.41
C LYS A 73 -13.25 10.14 12.60
N GLY A 74 -12.06 10.67 12.92
CA GLY A 74 -11.20 10.17 13.99
C GLY A 74 -10.04 9.29 13.50
N THR A 75 -10.02 8.94 12.21
CA THR A 75 -8.85 8.31 11.58
C THR A 75 -7.74 9.35 11.43
N ASP A 76 -6.50 8.96 11.70
CA ASP A 76 -5.33 9.82 11.54
C ASP A 76 -4.99 9.98 10.04
N PRO A 77 -5.16 11.18 9.45
CA PRO A 77 -4.87 11.41 8.04
C PRO A 77 -3.39 11.28 7.72
N GLN A 78 -2.50 11.53 8.68
CA GLN A 78 -1.06 11.39 8.47
C GLN A 78 -0.65 9.91 8.35
N ALA A 79 -1.23 9.04 9.17
CA ALA A 79 -1.00 7.60 9.06
C ALA A 79 -1.58 7.02 7.77
N MET A 80 -2.78 7.48 7.35
CA MET A 80 -3.36 7.11 6.05
C MET A 80 -2.45 7.53 4.90
N LEU A 81 -2.01 8.78 4.89
CA LEU A 81 -1.11 9.28 3.85
C LEU A 81 0.22 8.49 3.82
N ALA A 82 0.76 8.10 4.97
CA ALA A 82 1.96 7.28 5.03
C ALA A 82 1.72 5.91 4.36
N LYS A 83 0.56 5.26 4.59
CA LYS A 83 0.18 4.01 3.91
C LYS A 83 0.18 4.21 2.38
N GLU A 84 -0.49 5.24 1.89
CA GLU A 84 -0.63 5.47 0.46
C GLU A 84 0.71 5.84 -0.21
N LEU A 85 1.57 6.60 0.45
CA LEU A 85 2.92 6.90 -0.05
C LEU A 85 3.85 5.67 -0.03
N ASP A 86 3.67 4.76 0.93
CA ASP A 86 4.34 3.46 0.91
C ASP A 86 3.90 2.62 -0.28
N LEU A 87 2.59 2.55 -0.54
CA LEU A 87 2.05 1.83 -1.70
C LEU A 87 2.50 2.46 -3.02
N ALA A 88 2.57 3.79 -3.12
CA ALA A 88 3.07 4.48 -4.29
C ALA A 88 4.54 4.14 -4.57
N ALA A 89 5.38 4.16 -3.54
CA ALA A 89 6.79 3.77 -3.66
C ALA A 89 6.94 2.28 -4.03
N TYR A 90 6.09 1.42 -3.46
CA TYR A 90 6.08 -0.02 -3.74
C TYR A 90 5.64 -0.33 -5.18
N LEU A 91 4.51 0.21 -5.63
CA LEU A 91 3.98 0.00 -6.98
C LEU A 91 4.86 0.66 -8.04
N GLY A 92 5.37 1.86 -7.78
CA GLY A 92 6.26 2.58 -8.66
C GLY A 92 7.73 2.10 -8.62
N ALA A 93 8.06 1.13 -7.76
CA ALA A 93 9.40 0.57 -7.56
C ALA A 93 10.49 1.64 -7.35
N SER A 94 10.17 2.74 -6.66
CA SER A 94 11.07 3.87 -6.45
C SER A 94 10.69 4.71 -5.24
N ASP A 95 11.66 5.34 -4.61
CA ASP A 95 11.43 6.17 -3.42
C ASP A 95 10.74 7.50 -3.76
N VAL A 96 9.91 8.01 -2.87
CA VAL A 96 9.37 9.37 -2.92
C VAL A 96 10.49 10.38 -2.65
N VAL A 97 10.70 11.31 -3.58
CA VAL A 97 11.78 12.32 -3.48
C VAL A 97 11.27 13.74 -3.31
N ARG A 98 10.01 14.01 -3.61
CA ARG A 98 9.41 15.34 -3.49
C ARG A 98 7.93 15.21 -3.17
N VAL A 99 7.43 16.10 -2.33
CA VAL A 99 6.01 16.23 -2.00
C VAL A 99 5.58 17.69 -2.01
N PHE A 100 4.36 17.93 -2.49
CA PHE A 100 3.61 19.18 -2.35
C PHE A 100 2.21 18.83 -1.92
N ALA A 101 1.68 19.54 -0.93
CA ALA A 101 0.35 19.23 -0.41
C ALA A 101 -0.47 20.50 -0.20
N VAL A 102 -1.78 20.35 -0.31
CA VAL A 102 -2.78 21.36 0.02
C VAL A 102 -3.88 20.67 0.83
N ALA A 103 -4.09 21.12 2.06
CA ALA A 103 -5.18 20.65 2.91
C ALA A 103 -6.44 21.52 2.71
N SER A 104 -7.60 20.87 2.76
CA SER A 104 -8.89 21.53 2.84
C SER A 104 -9.47 21.31 4.25
N GLY A 105 -9.23 22.27 5.12
CA GLY A 105 -9.54 22.16 6.54
C GLY A 105 -8.73 21.05 7.23
N LYS A 106 -9.38 20.33 8.17
CA LYS A 106 -8.73 19.25 8.94
C LYS A 106 -9.05 17.84 8.41
N LEU A 107 -9.95 17.73 7.44
CA LEU A 107 -10.53 16.43 7.05
C LEU A 107 -10.10 15.96 5.66
N ALA A 108 -9.45 16.79 4.87
CA ALA A 108 -8.99 16.40 3.54
C ALA A 108 -7.62 17.00 3.23
N ILE A 109 -6.80 16.25 2.54
CA ILE A 109 -5.51 16.70 2.01
C ILE A 109 -5.29 16.09 0.63
N ASN A 110 -4.84 16.90 -0.31
CA ASN A 110 -4.39 16.49 -1.63
C ASN A 110 -2.86 16.61 -1.68
N VAL A 111 -2.19 15.56 -2.13
CA VAL A 111 -0.73 15.48 -2.17
C VAL A 111 -0.27 15.13 -3.58
N LEU A 112 0.59 15.97 -4.14
CA LEU A 112 1.36 15.67 -5.32
C LEU A 112 2.76 15.24 -4.89
N ALA A 113 3.17 14.06 -5.32
CA ALA A 113 4.51 13.55 -5.02
C ALA A 113 5.24 13.15 -6.30
N LYS A 114 6.55 13.05 -6.22
CA LYS A 114 7.41 12.55 -7.30
C LYS A 114 8.28 11.43 -6.78
N LEU A 115 8.39 10.37 -7.56
CA LEU A 115 9.32 9.28 -7.28
C LEU A 115 10.68 9.57 -7.93
N ALA A 116 11.74 8.91 -7.46
CA ALA A 116 13.10 9.10 -7.95
C ALA A 116 13.30 8.64 -9.42
N ASN A 117 12.40 7.79 -9.93
CA ASN A 117 12.35 7.36 -11.32
C ASN A 117 11.41 8.21 -12.20
N ASP A 118 11.11 9.41 -11.79
CA ASP A 118 10.27 10.39 -12.48
C ASP A 118 8.76 10.08 -12.58
N VAL A 119 8.27 9.01 -11.96
CA VAL A 119 6.83 8.75 -11.83
C VAL A 119 6.17 9.82 -10.97
N ASN A 120 5.05 10.36 -11.44
CA ASN A 120 4.24 11.30 -10.68
C ASN A 120 3.22 10.54 -9.83
N VAL A 121 2.90 11.10 -8.66
CA VAL A 121 1.94 10.51 -7.72
C VAL A 121 0.96 11.58 -7.29
N SER A 122 -0.33 11.28 -7.36
CA SER A 122 -1.41 12.09 -6.76
C SER A 122 -2.08 11.25 -5.70
N VAL A 123 -2.20 11.78 -4.48
CA VAL A 123 -2.87 11.11 -3.36
C VAL A 123 -3.91 12.04 -2.77
N GLU A 124 -5.14 11.58 -2.70
CA GLU A 124 -6.26 12.27 -2.06
C GLU A 124 -6.65 11.54 -0.78
N ILE A 125 -6.57 12.19 0.37
CA ILE A 125 -6.96 11.64 1.67
C ILE A 125 -8.16 12.42 2.20
N GLY A 126 -9.20 11.69 2.62
CA GLY A 126 -10.35 12.26 3.30
C GLY A 126 -10.69 11.48 4.58
N THR A 127 -10.87 12.19 5.70
CA THR A 127 -11.25 11.58 7.01
C THR A 127 -12.58 12.12 7.49
N GLY A 128 -13.50 12.37 6.56
CA GLY A 128 -14.80 13.00 6.84
C GLY A 128 -15.99 12.04 6.83
N LEU A 129 -15.80 10.75 6.53
CA LEU A 129 -16.93 9.80 6.50
C LEU A 129 -17.63 9.71 7.86
N PRO A 130 -18.93 9.37 7.90
CA PRO A 130 -19.63 9.13 9.14
C PRO A 130 -18.93 8.08 10.00
N LYS A 131 -19.08 8.20 11.33
CA LYS A 131 -18.51 7.21 12.25
C LYS A 131 -19.22 5.88 12.07
N GLY A 132 -18.44 4.82 11.89
CA GLY A 132 -18.96 3.45 11.67
C GLY A 132 -19.06 3.05 10.20
N GLU A 133 -18.91 3.99 9.26
CA GLU A 133 -18.79 3.64 7.85
C GLU A 133 -17.47 2.93 7.56
N LEU A 134 -17.48 2.09 6.53
CA LEU A 134 -16.27 1.45 6.02
C LEU A 134 -15.43 2.49 5.28
N GLY A 135 -14.12 2.42 5.45
CA GLY A 135 -13.18 3.16 4.63
C GLY A 135 -13.24 2.69 3.17
N TYR A 136 -12.84 3.58 2.28
CA TYR A 136 -12.76 3.31 0.85
C TYR A 136 -11.38 3.75 0.35
N ASP A 137 -10.76 2.93 -0.49
CA ASP A 137 -9.55 3.33 -1.20
C ASP A 137 -9.61 2.90 -2.67
N ARG A 138 -8.85 3.62 -3.50
CA ARG A 138 -8.73 3.38 -4.94
C ARG A 138 -7.30 3.66 -5.37
N HIS A 139 -6.75 2.74 -6.15
CA HIS A 139 -5.42 2.87 -6.72
C HIS A 139 -5.49 2.71 -8.24
N GLU A 140 -4.96 3.68 -8.95
CA GLU A 140 -4.90 3.70 -10.41
C GLU A 140 -3.45 3.88 -10.86
N ILE A 141 -3.02 3.05 -11.78
CA ILE A 141 -1.70 3.08 -12.41
C ILE A 141 -1.88 3.46 -13.87
N ILE A 142 -1.30 4.58 -14.29
CA ILE A 142 -1.32 5.08 -15.66
C ILE A 142 0.07 4.85 -16.25
N ALA A 143 0.12 4.15 -17.37
CA ALA A 143 1.32 3.83 -18.10
C ALA A 143 1.26 4.37 -19.54
N LYS A 144 2.37 4.33 -20.28
CA LYS A 144 2.39 4.71 -21.69
C LYS A 144 1.41 3.90 -22.54
N ARG A 145 1.20 2.63 -22.16
CA ARG A 145 0.26 1.72 -22.81
C ARG A 145 -0.61 1.08 -21.75
N GLY A 146 -1.76 1.68 -21.49
CA GLY A 146 -2.76 1.13 -20.61
C GLY A 146 -2.89 1.79 -19.26
N VAL A 147 -3.95 1.39 -18.58
CA VAL A 147 -4.32 1.83 -17.23
C VAL A 147 -4.75 0.59 -16.47
N ALA A 148 -4.34 0.47 -15.22
CA ALA A 148 -4.88 -0.51 -14.29
C ALA A 148 -5.47 0.20 -13.08
N CYS A 149 -6.61 -0.29 -12.60
CA CYS A 149 -7.31 0.27 -11.44
C CYS A 149 -7.90 -0.86 -10.60
N ASP A 150 -7.83 -0.71 -9.29
CA ASP A 150 -8.42 -1.66 -8.34
C ASP A 150 -9.91 -1.38 -8.04
N GLN A 151 -10.47 -0.35 -8.63
CA GLN A 151 -11.88 -0.03 -8.48
C GLN A 151 -12.74 -1.04 -9.26
N THR A 152 -13.60 -1.76 -8.54
CA THR A 152 -14.65 -2.57 -9.18
C THR A 152 -15.76 -1.65 -9.70
N VAL A 153 -16.28 -1.98 -10.87
CA VAL A 153 -17.42 -1.24 -11.47
C VAL A 153 -18.71 -1.45 -10.67
N ASP A 154 -18.78 -2.54 -9.92
CA ASP A 154 -19.91 -2.89 -9.07
C ASP A 154 -19.62 -2.55 -7.60
N THR A 155 -20.25 -1.48 -7.12
CA THR A 155 -20.14 -1.01 -5.74
C THR A 155 -20.81 -1.91 -4.71
N HIS A 156 -21.57 -2.91 -5.13
CA HIS A 156 -22.23 -3.88 -4.27
C HIS A 156 -21.37 -5.12 -3.96
N THR A 157 -20.24 -5.26 -4.64
CA THR A 157 -19.36 -6.40 -4.44
C THR A 157 -18.36 -6.09 -3.31
N PRO A 158 -18.18 -6.99 -2.35
CA PRO A 158 -17.15 -6.85 -1.31
C PRO A 158 -15.76 -6.61 -1.92
N HIS A 159 -14.99 -5.68 -1.35
CA HIS A 159 -13.68 -5.25 -1.88
C HIS A 159 -12.61 -6.36 -2.01
N ALA A 160 -12.89 -7.56 -1.54
CA ALA A 160 -12.00 -8.72 -1.60
C ALA A 160 -12.32 -9.69 -2.74
N SER A 161 -13.34 -9.41 -3.57
CA SER A 161 -13.75 -10.30 -4.65
C SER A 161 -12.93 -10.07 -5.91
N ILE A 162 -12.56 -11.18 -6.57
CA ILE A 162 -11.98 -11.16 -7.91
C ILE A 162 -12.94 -11.92 -8.82
N ARG A 163 -13.35 -11.28 -9.89
CA ARG A 163 -14.12 -11.93 -10.96
C ARG A 163 -13.18 -12.33 -12.08
N CYS A 164 -13.30 -13.60 -12.51
CA CYS A 164 -12.60 -14.13 -13.66
C CYS A 164 -13.64 -14.61 -14.68
N TRP A 165 -13.46 -14.22 -15.92
CA TRP A 165 -14.22 -14.75 -17.05
C TRP A 165 -13.25 -15.54 -17.92
N ASP A 166 -13.48 -16.84 -18.04
CA ASP A 166 -12.71 -17.73 -18.90
C ASP A 166 -13.62 -18.51 -19.85
N ALA A 167 -13.08 -19.49 -20.57
CA ALA A 167 -13.83 -20.34 -21.49
C ALA A 167 -14.93 -21.18 -20.81
N ASN A 168 -14.87 -21.35 -19.49
CA ASN A 168 -15.82 -22.11 -18.70
C ASN A 168 -16.91 -21.23 -18.06
N GLY A 169 -16.79 -19.90 -18.18
CA GLY A 169 -17.76 -18.94 -17.68
C GLY A 169 -17.18 -17.95 -16.68
N ALA A 170 -18.05 -17.33 -15.88
CA ALA A 170 -17.68 -16.38 -14.85
C ALA A 170 -17.50 -17.07 -13.50
N VAL A 171 -16.37 -16.82 -12.84
CA VAL A 171 -16.07 -17.30 -11.49
C VAL A 171 -15.73 -16.12 -10.60
N GLU A 172 -16.29 -16.10 -9.39
CA GLU A 172 -15.97 -15.11 -8.36
C GLU A 172 -15.21 -15.78 -7.22
N TYR A 173 -14.07 -15.20 -6.87
CA TYR A 173 -13.27 -15.62 -5.73
C TYR A 173 -13.38 -14.56 -4.64
N THR A 174 -14.01 -14.91 -3.53
CA THR A 174 -14.12 -14.07 -2.34
C THR A 174 -13.13 -14.53 -1.28
N ASP A 175 -12.53 -13.58 -0.56
CA ASP A 175 -11.64 -13.88 0.55
C ASP A 175 -12.48 -14.29 1.78
N VAL A 176 -12.46 -15.56 2.12
CA VAL A 176 -13.23 -16.13 3.24
C VAL A 176 -12.48 -16.09 4.58
N ASP A 177 -11.26 -15.58 4.63
CA ASP A 177 -10.44 -15.58 5.86
C ASP A 177 -11.10 -14.74 6.97
N THR A 178 -11.86 -13.70 6.62
CA THR A 178 -12.63 -12.90 7.58
C THR A 178 -13.66 -13.74 8.33
N GLU A 179 -14.35 -14.63 7.62
CA GLU A 179 -15.36 -15.52 8.20
C GLU A 179 -14.70 -16.60 9.07
N LEU A 180 -13.63 -17.24 8.59
CA LEU A 180 -12.93 -18.32 9.28
C LEU A 180 -12.34 -17.89 10.63
N PHE A 181 -11.82 -16.67 10.72
CA PHE A 181 -11.13 -16.19 11.92
C PHE A 181 -11.92 -15.12 12.69
N GLY A 182 -13.04 -14.64 12.13
CA GLY A 182 -13.83 -13.53 12.70
C GLY A 182 -12.98 -12.26 12.83
N LEU A 183 -12.11 -12.01 11.86
CA LEU A 183 -11.22 -10.85 11.75
C LEU A 183 -11.77 -9.88 10.69
N THR A 184 -11.45 -8.60 10.83
CA THR A 184 -11.68 -7.61 9.77
C THR A 184 -10.66 -7.78 8.65
N TYR A 185 -10.91 -7.20 7.48
CA TYR A 185 -9.95 -7.22 6.37
C TYR A 185 -8.59 -6.64 6.77
N GLU A 186 -8.57 -5.51 7.48
CA GLU A 186 -7.32 -4.90 7.96
C GLU A 186 -6.56 -5.83 8.91
N GLU A 187 -7.28 -6.53 9.78
CA GLU A 187 -6.67 -7.51 10.69
C GLU A 187 -6.09 -8.71 9.92
N ILE A 188 -6.79 -9.22 8.91
CA ILE A 188 -6.30 -10.30 8.04
C ILE A 188 -5.02 -9.86 7.31
N TRP A 189 -4.99 -8.64 6.74
CA TRP A 189 -3.80 -8.15 6.04
C TRP A 189 -2.61 -8.00 7.00
N ASN A 190 -2.82 -7.58 8.23
CA ASN A 190 -1.77 -7.57 9.26
C ASN A 190 -1.29 -8.98 9.61
N VAL A 191 -2.18 -9.98 9.71
CA VAL A 191 -1.80 -11.38 9.92
C VAL A 191 -0.98 -11.91 8.73
N ARG A 192 -1.40 -11.65 7.50
CA ARG A 192 -0.66 -12.02 6.29
C ARG A 192 0.73 -11.35 6.22
N ALA A 193 0.81 -10.08 6.59
CA ALA A 193 2.06 -9.34 6.65
C ALA A 193 3.03 -9.94 7.70
N ALA A 194 2.53 -10.23 8.90
CA ALA A 194 3.30 -10.88 9.94
C ALA A 194 3.79 -12.27 9.50
N PHE A 195 2.91 -13.06 8.89
CA PHE A 195 3.24 -14.38 8.40
C PHE A 195 4.30 -14.34 7.30
N ALA A 196 4.21 -13.40 6.34
CA ALA A 196 5.22 -13.21 5.30
C ALA A 196 6.60 -12.88 5.86
N LEU A 197 6.68 -12.04 6.91
CA LEU A 197 7.94 -11.76 7.62
C LEU A 197 8.49 -13.00 8.32
N LEU A 198 7.65 -13.76 9.04
CA LEU A 198 8.07 -14.94 9.76
C LEU A 198 8.48 -16.10 8.84
N GLN A 199 7.92 -16.16 7.63
CA GLN A 199 8.34 -17.07 6.56
C GLN A 199 9.55 -16.59 5.77
N LYS A 200 10.10 -15.39 6.07
CA LYS A 200 11.19 -14.76 5.30
C LYS A 200 10.84 -14.48 3.82
N ARG A 201 9.55 -14.40 3.49
CA ARG A 201 9.07 -13.93 2.17
C ARG A 201 9.11 -12.42 2.04
N ALA A 202 9.14 -11.72 3.16
CA ALA A 202 9.35 -10.27 3.24
C ALA A 202 10.62 -9.98 4.03
N ASP A 203 11.37 -8.95 3.59
CA ASP A 203 12.60 -8.52 4.25
C ASP A 203 12.31 -7.45 5.30
N ALA A 204 12.64 -7.75 6.55
CA ALA A 204 12.42 -6.85 7.69
C ALA A 204 13.19 -5.52 7.56
N LYS A 205 14.40 -5.53 6.96
CA LYS A 205 15.20 -4.30 6.77
C LYS A 205 14.56 -3.40 5.72
N ILE A 206 14.08 -4.02 4.62
CA ILE A 206 13.35 -3.30 3.56
C ILE A 206 12.08 -2.68 4.14
N TRP A 207 11.29 -3.42 4.92
CA TRP A 207 10.05 -2.91 5.51
C TRP A 207 10.28 -1.79 6.51
N LYS A 208 11.29 -1.91 7.39
CA LYS A 208 11.69 -0.82 8.30
C LYS A 208 12.06 0.45 7.54
N SER A 209 12.87 0.29 6.49
CA SER A 209 13.29 1.41 5.66
C SER A 209 12.11 2.05 4.92
N ALA A 210 11.24 1.24 4.33
CA ALA A 210 10.06 1.70 3.59
C ALA A 210 9.12 2.49 4.50
N TRP A 211 8.77 1.94 5.66
CA TRP A 211 7.93 2.62 6.64
C TRP A 211 8.51 3.95 7.12
N ALA A 212 9.79 3.97 7.46
CA ALA A 212 10.45 5.20 7.89
C ALA A 212 10.44 6.28 6.78
N LYS A 213 10.65 5.90 5.52
CA LYS A 213 10.58 6.82 4.38
C LYS A 213 9.16 7.33 4.15
N ALA A 214 8.17 6.45 4.18
CA ALA A 214 6.77 6.81 3.98
C ALA A 214 6.26 7.74 5.08
N THR A 215 6.55 7.44 6.34
CA THR A 215 6.21 8.29 7.49
C THR A 215 6.86 9.67 7.38
N LYS A 216 8.14 9.72 6.99
CA LYS A 216 8.85 10.99 6.76
C LYS A 216 8.22 11.78 5.61
N ALA A 217 7.89 11.12 4.50
CA ALA A 217 7.26 11.77 3.35
C ALA A 217 5.88 12.34 3.72
N SER A 218 5.09 11.58 4.48
CA SER A 218 3.80 12.03 5.00
C SER A 218 3.96 13.26 5.90
N SER A 219 4.87 13.25 6.87
CA SER A 219 5.13 14.43 7.72
C SER A 219 5.52 15.65 6.90
N LEU A 220 6.40 15.49 5.91
CA LEU A 220 6.81 16.60 5.03
C LEU A 220 5.68 17.11 4.13
N ALA A 221 4.69 16.28 3.79
CA ALA A 221 3.50 16.73 3.07
C ALA A 221 2.66 17.70 3.93
N PHE A 222 2.44 17.40 5.21
CA PHE A 222 1.78 18.32 6.12
C PHE A 222 2.58 19.62 6.36
N ASP A 223 3.91 19.53 6.39
CA ASP A 223 4.77 20.72 6.47
C ASP A 223 4.76 21.52 5.16
N SER A 224 4.59 20.84 4.01
CA SER A 224 4.41 21.47 2.71
C SER A 224 3.13 22.31 2.66
N ASP A 225 2.03 21.78 3.16
CA ASP A 225 0.77 22.52 3.27
C ASP A 225 0.92 23.79 4.11
N LYS A 226 1.47 23.67 5.32
CA LYS A 226 1.69 24.83 6.21
C LYS A 226 2.56 25.92 5.59
N SER A 227 3.58 25.54 4.83
CA SER A 227 4.53 26.48 4.21
C SER A 227 4.17 26.86 2.78
N GLN A 228 3.11 26.30 2.21
CA GLN A 228 2.68 26.46 0.82
C GLN A 228 3.84 26.27 -0.19
N SER A 229 4.76 25.34 0.12
CA SER A 229 5.95 25.09 -0.69
C SER A 229 6.28 23.60 -0.76
N ALA A 230 6.74 23.15 -1.92
CA ALA A 230 7.17 21.77 -2.11
C ALA A 230 8.36 21.40 -1.20
N LYS A 231 8.35 20.20 -0.65
CA LYS A 231 9.43 19.65 0.17
C LYS A 231 10.19 18.57 -0.59
N THR A 232 11.52 18.67 -0.53
CA THR A 232 12.43 17.66 -1.11
C THR A 232 12.86 16.68 -0.03
N ILE A 233 12.84 15.42 -0.36
CA ILE A 233 13.28 14.33 0.53
C ILE A 233 14.66 13.92 0.08
N ALA A 234 15.68 14.13 0.93
CA ALA A 234 17.03 13.70 0.62
C ALA A 234 17.07 12.16 0.56
N VAL A 235 17.31 11.63 -0.61
CA VAL A 235 17.61 10.21 -0.82
C VAL A 235 19.13 10.06 -0.70
N LYS A 236 19.60 9.22 0.23
CA LYS A 236 21.01 8.82 0.21
C LYS A 236 21.25 8.10 -1.12
N LYS A 237 22.05 8.67 -1.99
CA LYS A 237 22.52 7.99 -3.21
C LYS A 237 23.19 6.70 -2.76
N GLY A 238 22.53 5.56 -2.97
CA GLY A 238 23.20 4.26 -2.96
C GLY A 238 24.28 4.22 -4.03
N PRO A 239 25.27 3.33 -3.93
CA PRO A 239 26.25 3.19 -5.00
C PRO A 239 25.50 2.96 -6.31
N ASN A 240 25.87 3.74 -7.33
CA ASN A 240 25.30 3.76 -8.67
C ASN A 240 25.10 2.32 -9.20
N THR A 241 23.88 1.83 -9.20
CA THR A 241 23.48 0.80 -10.15
C THR A 241 23.13 1.52 -11.44
N ASN A 242 24.14 1.81 -12.24
CA ASN A 242 24.00 2.08 -13.66
C ASN A 242 23.49 0.79 -14.31
N LEU A 243 22.18 0.58 -14.31
CA LEU A 243 21.57 -0.33 -15.27
C LEU A 243 21.66 0.37 -16.63
N ALA A 244 22.72 0.03 -17.37
CA ALA A 244 22.86 0.40 -18.76
C ALA A 244 21.65 -0.19 -19.51
N ILE A 245 20.75 0.68 -19.93
CA ILE A 245 19.73 0.34 -20.92
C ILE A 245 20.51 0.08 -22.22
N ARG A 246 20.74 -1.20 -22.51
CA ARG A 246 21.17 -1.63 -23.84
C ARG A 246 20.00 -1.40 -24.79
N THR A 247 20.04 -0.32 -25.55
CA THR A 247 19.23 -0.16 -26.74
C THR A 247 19.62 -1.27 -27.71
N ALA A 248 18.75 -2.27 -27.85
CA ALA A 248 18.86 -3.20 -28.97
C ALA A 248 18.41 -2.43 -30.23
N GLU A 249 19.36 -2.07 -31.08
CA GLU A 249 19.09 -1.67 -32.45
C GLU A 249 18.49 -2.87 -33.18
N VAL A 250 17.25 -2.73 -33.59
CA VAL A 250 16.60 -3.66 -34.52
C VAL A 250 16.99 -3.18 -35.93
N ARG A 251 17.79 -3.98 -36.61
CA ARG A 251 17.97 -3.94 -38.07
C ARG A 251 16.82 -4.66 -38.76
#